data_2eb260663f2ef6a3db29a6590446efec
#
_entry.id   2eb260663f2ef6a3db29a6590446efec
#
_cell.length_a   1.000
_cell.length_b   1.000
_cell.length_c   1.000
_cell.angle_alpha   90.00
_cell.angle_beta   90.00
_cell.angle_gamma   90.00
#
_symmetry.space_group_name_H-M   'P 1'
#
loop_
_entity.id
_entity.type
_entity.pdbx_description
1 polymer ?
#
loop_
_entity_poly.entity_id
_entity_poly.type
_entity_poly.pdbx_seq_one_letter_code
_entity_poly.pdbx_strand_id
1 'polypeptide(L)'
;QKEKDHVKGFAPECLIATLGGGQPIDDRLIIRPTSETLFCEHYAKIISSYRDLPKLYNQWCSVVRWEKTTRPFLRGSEFLWQEGHTMHETEQEARTETLKMLEIYDDLGRDILAVPFMKGRKTDKEKFAGALETYSIEALMPDGKALQSGTTHYFGQDFARVFNVAFQGRDGQVSHPHQTSWGVST
;
A
#
# COMPACT_ATOMS: atom_id res chain seq x y z
N GLN A 1 10.85 9.90 7.55
CA GLN A 1 11.57 9.48 8.78
C GLN A 1 10.86 8.33 9.48
N LYS A 2 9.54 8.41 9.69
CA LYS A 2 8.72 7.33 10.29
C LYS A 2 8.78 6.02 9.49
N GLU A 3 8.73 6.08 8.16
CA GLU A 3 8.89 4.88 7.31
C GLU A 3 10.21 4.16 7.51
N LYS A 4 11.30 4.91 7.67
CA LYS A 4 12.64 4.33 7.86
C LYS A 4 12.79 3.64 9.21
N ASP A 5 12.13 4.17 10.24
CA ASP A 5 12.28 3.67 11.60
C ASP A 5 11.41 2.43 11.87
N HIS A 6 10.35 2.23 11.07
CA HIS A 6 9.31 1.23 11.36
C HIS A 6 9.28 0.05 10.42
N VAL A 7 10.00 0.09 9.30
CA VAL A 7 10.01 -0.97 8.31
C VAL A 7 11.43 -1.48 8.12
N LYS A 8 11.85 -2.43 8.95
CA LYS A 8 13.11 -3.15 8.75
C LYS A 8 13.14 -3.77 7.35
N GLY A 9 14.08 -3.34 6.51
CA GLY A 9 14.26 -3.88 5.17
C GLY A 9 13.57 -3.10 4.04
N PHE A 10 12.74 -2.11 4.36
CA PHE A 10 12.29 -1.13 3.38
C PHE A 10 13.40 -0.09 3.19
N ALA A 11 14.22 -0.26 2.16
CA ALA A 11 15.06 0.83 1.68
C ALA A 11 14.10 1.80 0.96
N PRO A 12 13.73 2.94 1.56
CA PRO A 12 12.82 3.85 0.90
C PRO A 12 13.51 4.39 -0.35
N GLU A 13 13.04 3.98 -1.50
CA GLU A 13 13.38 4.57 -2.80
C GLU A 13 12.71 5.95 -2.90
N CYS A 14 12.98 6.79 -1.87
CA CYS A 14 12.34 8.07 -1.74
C CYS A 14 13.14 9.13 -2.52
N LEU A 15 12.45 9.89 -3.34
CA LEU A 15 12.94 11.16 -3.82
C LEU A 15 12.78 12.20 -2.70
N ILE A 16 13.84 12.98 -2.47
CA ILE A 16 13.86 14.01 -1.43
C ILE A 16 14.08 15.37 -2.07
N ALA A 17 13.13 16.28 -1.89
CA ALA A 17 13.29 17.67 -2.30
C ALA A 17 14.10 18.43 -1.24
N THR A 18 15.14 19.13 -1.68
CA THR A 18 16.06 19.89 -0.84
C THR A 18 16.12 21.37 -1.23
N LEU A 19 15.56 21.75 -2.37
CA LEU A 19 15.50 23.10 -2.89
C LEU A 19 14.04 23.49 -3.19
N GLY A 20 13.68 24.72 -2.84
CA GLY A 20 12.42 25.36 -3.18
C GLY A 20 12.67 26.75 -3.78
N GLY A 21 12.16 27.03 -4.99
CA GLY A 21 12.41 28.30 -5.67
C GLY A 21 13.90 28.59 -5.92
N GLY A 22 14.72 27.54 -6.06
CA GLY A 22 16.17 27.66 -6.24
C GLY A 22 16.97 27.89 -4.96
N GLN A 23 16.32 27.93 -3.82
CA GLN A 23 16.97 28.10 -2.50
C GLN A 23 16.85 26.81 -1.66
N PRO A 24 17.84 26.49 -0.81
CA PRO A 24 17.71 25.40 0.14
C PRO A 24 16.47 25.57 1.03
N ILE A 25 15.77 24.47 1.29
CA ILE A 25 14.67 24.43 2.26
C ILE A 25 15.18 23.86 3.57
N ASP A 26 14.71 24.40 4.70
CA ASP A 26 15.15 24.00 6.04
C ASP A 26 14.76 22.55 6.33
N ASP A 27 13.52 22.16 6.02
CA ASP A 27 13.02 20.81 6.18
C ASP A 27 13.04 20.05 4.84
N ARG A 28 13.69 18.89 4.84
CA ARG A 28 13.68 18.00 3.68
C ARG A 28 12.29 17.42 3.46
N LEU A 29 11.73 17.60 2.26
CA LEU A 29 10.44 17.08 1.90
C LEU A 29 10.60 15.73 1.17
N ILE A 30 10.02 14.68 1.72
CA ILE A 30 9.97 13.37 1.08
C ILE A 30 8.79 13.35 0.13
N ILE A 31 9.07 13.07 -1.14
CA ILE A 31 8.02 12.80 -2.12
C ILE A 31 7.53 11.36 -1.87
N ARG A 32 6.25 11.19 -1.62
CA ARG A 32 5.71 9.89 -1.22
C ARG A 32 5.90 8.81 -2.27
N PRO A 33 6.48 7.65 -1.91
CA PRO A 33 6.55 6.47 -2.79
C PRO A 33 5.29 5.59 -2.68
N THR A 34 4.53 5.77 -1.60
CA THR A 34 3.28 5.09 -1.22
C THR A 34 2.66 5.83 -0.05
N SER A 35 1.45 5.51 0.37
CA SER A 35 0.69 6.35 1.32
C SER A 35 0.30 5.65 2.64
N GLU A 36 0.79 4.44 2.94
CA GLU A 36 0.47 3.72 4.18
C GLU A 36 0.65 4.58 5.42
N THR A 37 1.79 5.26 5.52
CA THR A 37 2.13 6.09 6.69
C THR A 37 1.24 7.32 6.81
N LEU A 38 0.89 7.95 5.68
CA LEU A 38 -0.02 9.11 5.65
C LEU A 38 -1.44 8.72 6.09
N PHE A 39 -1.94 7.58 5.61
CA PHE A 39 -3.23 7.06 6.02
C PHE A 39 -3.23 6.65 7.49
N CYS A 40 -2.18 6.02 8.00
CA CYS A 40 -2.07 5.67 9.41
C CYS A 40 -2.10 6.91 10.31
N GLU A 41 -1.39 7.98 9.95
CA GLU A 41 -1.46 9.25 10.69
C GLU A 41 -2.85 9.89 10.67
N HIS A 42 -3.56 9.75 9.56
CA HIS A 42 -4.94 10.22 9.45
C HIS A 42 -5.88 9.35 10.29
N TYR A 43 -5.78 8.05 10.18
CA TYR A 43 -6.62 7.10 10.92
C TYR A 43 -6.46 7.20 12.42
N ALA A 44 -5.25 7.49 12.92
CA ALA A 44 -5.02 7.75 14.35
C ALA A 44 -5.84 8.91 14.91
N LYS A 45 -6.32 9.82 14.05
CA LYS A 45 -7.14 10.98 14.45
C LYS A 45 -8.64 10.74 14.37
N ILE A 46 -9.07 9.76 13.57
CA ILE A 46 -10.49 9.58 13.25
C ILE A 46 -11.06 8.23 13.67
N ILE A 47 -10.22 7.28 14.08
CA ILE A 47 -10.64 5.98 14.60
C ILE A 47 -10.51 6.00 16.12
N SER A 48 -11.60 5.78 16.83
CA SER A 48 -11.66 5.73 18.29
C SER A 48 -12.54 4.60 18.83
N SER A 49 -13.45 4.11 18.02
CA SER A 49 -14.44 3.10 18.39
C SER A 49 -14.58 2.03 17.31
N TYR A 50 -14.99 0.82 17.69
CA TYR A 50 -15.37 -0.23 16.75
C TYR A 50 -16.43 0.22 15.72
N ARG A 51 -17.24 1.25 16.07
CA ARG A 51 -18.24 1.83 15.16
C ARG A 51 -17.63 2.62 14.00
N ASP A 52 -16.36 3.02 14.12
CA ASP A 52 -15.63 3.69 13.06
C ASP A 52 -15.09 2.71 12.03
N LEU A 53 -15.14 1.41 12.31
CA LEU A 53 -14.62 0.33 11.47
C LEU A 53 -15.77 -0.45 10.79
N PRO A 54 -15.56 -0.98 9.57
CA PRO A 54 -14.34 -0.81 8.78
C PRO A 54 -14.21 0.59 8.23
N LYS A 55 -12.96 1.09 8.12
CA LYS A 55 -12.66 2.32 7.43
C LYS A 55 -12.02 1.99 6.08
N LEU A 56 -12.70 2.37 4.99
CA LEU A 56 -12.32 2.04 3.62
C LEU A 56 -12.08 3.33 2.84
N TYR A 57 -10.82 3.64 2.58
CA TYR A 57 -10.44 4.79 1.77
C TYR A 57 -9.62 4.36 0.58
N ASN A 58 -9.80 5.05 -0.52
CA ASN A 58 -8.96 4.93 -1.68
C ASN A 58 -8.66 6.32 -2.26
N GLN A 59 -7.65 6.42 -3.09
CA GLN A 59 -7.32 7.63 -3.82
C GLN A 59 -6.76 7.31 -5.21
N TRP A 60 -6.99 8.25 -6.13
CA TRP A 60 -6.33 8.34 -7.42
C TRP A 60 -5.25 9.40 -7.30
N CYS A 61 -4.01 9.03 -7.52
CA CYS A 61 -2.90 9.95 -7.32
C CYS A 61 -1.65 9.52 -8.10
N SER A 62 -0.62 10.35 -8.09
CA SER A 62 0.73 9.95 -8.48
C SER A 62 1.60 9.69 -7.26
N VAL A 63 2.59 8.84 -7.46
CA VAL A 63 3.70 8.62 -6.52
C VAL A 63 5.01 8.65 -7.28
N VAL A 64 6.10 8.91 -6.55
CA VAL A 64 7.45 8.93 -7.12
C VAL A 64 8.32 7.92 -6.40
N ARG A 65 8.93 7.01 -7.17
CA ARG A 65 9.90 6.04 -6.69
C ARG A 65 11.22 6.24 -7.40
N TRP A 66 12.31 6.30 -6.65
CA TRP A 66 13.64 6.45 -7.24
C TRP A 66 14.11 5.11 -7.80
N GLU A 67 13.68 4.81 -9.02
CA GLU A 67 14.02 3.59 -9.72
C GLU A 67 15.42 3.71 -10.35
N LYS A 68 16.29 2.72 -10.10
CA LYS A 68 17.63 2.66 -10.73
C LYS A 68 17.57 2.43 -12.24
N THR A 69 16.54 1.70 -12.68
CA THR A 69 16.33 1.36 -14.08
C THR A 69 14.86 1.55 -14.42
N THR A 70 14.59 2.49 -15.29
CA THR A 70 13.25 2.72 -15.82
C THR A 70 13.03 1.95 -17.12
N ARG A 71 11.76 1.66 -17.43
CA ARG A 71 11.35 1.06 -18.69
C ARG A 71 10.15 1.85 -19.21
N PRO A 72 10.22 2.47 -20.41
CA PRO A 72 9.13 3.26 -20.94
C PRO A 72 7.79 2.54 -20.87
N PHE A 73 6.77 3.24 -20.44
CA PHE A 73 5.38 2.79 -20.21
C PHE A 73 5.18 1.71 -19.14
N LEU A 74 6.21 0.97 -18.76
CA LEU A 74 6.07 -0.16 -17.82
C LEU A 74 6.62 0.13 -16.42
N ARG A 75 7.71 0.92 -16.33
CA ARG A 75 8.35 1.30 -15.06
C ARG A 75 8.89 2.71 -15.19
N GLY A 76 8.10 3.69 -14.73
CA GLY A 76 8.52 5.10 -14.61
C GLY A 76 8.90 5.46 -13.19
N SER A 77 9.63 6.54 -13.01
CA SER A 77 9.93 7.08 -11.68
C SER A 77 8.71 7.74 -11.04
N GLU A 78 7.85 8.37 -11.83
CA GLU A 78 6.54 8.85 -11.44
C GLU A 78 5.48 8.08 -12.21
N PHE A 79 4.41 7.67 -11.54
CA PHE A 79 3.29 7.00 -12.18
C PHE A 79 1.97 7.33 -11.49
N LEU A 80 0.92 7.32 -12.29
CA LEU A 80 -0.46 7.43 -11.81
C LEU A 80 -0.94 6.05 -11.37
N TRP A 81 -1.67 6.01 -10.29
CA TRP A 81 -2.25 4.77 -9.79
C TRP A 81 -3.52 5.01 -8.97
N GLN A 82 -4.20 3.94 -8.69
CA GLN A 82 -5.19 3.84 -7.64
C GLN A 82 -4.56 3.08 -6.48
N GLU A 83 -4.67 3.62 -5.28
CA GLU A 83 -4.32 2.90 -4.05
C GLU A 83 -5.46 2.99 -3.04
N GLY A 84 -5.66 1.91 -2.31
CA GLY A 84 -6.60 1.85 -1.22
C GLY A 84 -5.91 1.47 0.09
N HIS A 85 -6.43 2.00 1.18
CA HIS A 85 -5.93 1.75 2.53
C HIS A 85 -7.12 1.57 3.45
N THR A 86 -7.15 0.48 4.19
CA THR A 86 -8.31 0.15 5.03
C THR A 86 -7.91 -0.30 6.42
N MET A 87 -8.84 -0.11 7.36
CA MET A 87 -8.74 -0.59 8.73
C MET A 87 -9.99 -1.39 9.09
N HIS A 88 -9.82 -2.53 9.73
CA HIS A 88 -10.87 -3.48 10.09
C HIS A 88 -10.80 -3.86 11.57
N GLU A 89 -11.95 -4.19 12.16
CA GLU A 89 -12.03 -4.64 13.54
C GLU A 89 -11.34 -5.99 13.72
N THR A 90 -11.50 -6.90 12.75
CA THR A 90 -11.03 -8.27 12.85
C THR A 90 -10.02 -8.63 11.74
N GLU A 91 -9.17 -9.62 12.05
CA GLU A 91 -8.27 -10.22 11.08
C GLU A 91 -9.02 -10.79 9.88
N GLN A 92 -10.13 -11.48 10.14
CA GLN A 92 -10.92 -12.12 9.09
C GLN A 92 -11.49 -11.10 8.09
N GLU A 93 -12.00 -9.97 8.56
CA GLU A 93 -12.48 -8.90 7.69
C GLU A 93 -11.36 -8.34 6.81
N ALA A 94 -10.20 -8.05 7.41
CA ALA A 94 -9.04 -7.53 6.68
C ALA A 94 -8.54 -8.51 5.61
N ARG A 95 -8.43 -9.80 5.94
CA ARG A 95 -8.04 -10.83 4.97
C ARG A 95 -9.06 -10.98 3.84
N THR A 96 -10.34 -10.94 4.18
CA THR A 96 -11.42 -10.99 3.18
C THR A 96 -11.33 -9.80 2.23
N GLU A 97 -11.10 -8.60 2.73
CA GLU A 97 -10.95 -7.39 1.89
C GLU A 97 -9.68 -7.48 1.01
N THR A 98 -8.57 -7.98 1.55
CA THR A 98 -7.32 -8.20 0.78
C THR A 98 -7.55 -9.11 -0.43
N LEU A 99 -8.24 -10.23 -0.24
CA LEU A 99 -8.51 -11.20 -1.32
C LEU A 99 -9.59 -10.69 -2.28
N LYS A 100 -10.61 -9.99 -1.77
CA LYS A 100 -11.65 -9.35 -2.60
C LYS A 100 -11.03 -8.36 -3.59
N MET A 101 -10.09 -7.53 -3.14
CA MET A 101 -9.42 -6.58 -4.02
C MET A 101 -8.52 -7.26 -5.05
N LEU A 102 -7.91 -8.39 -4.72
CA LEU A 102 -7.16 -9.20 -5.69
C LEU A 102 -8.09 -9.70 -6.81
N GLU A 103 -9.28 -10.19 -6.46
CA GLU A 103 -10.28 -10.63 -7.45
C GLU A 103 -10.75 -9.47 -8.34
N ILE A 104 -11.03 -8.29 -7.75
CA ILE A 104 -11.41 -7.09 -8.51
C ILE A 104 -10.33 -6.69 -9.53
N TYR A 105 -9.06 -6.79 -9.17
CA TYR A 105 -7.96 -6.49 -10.08
C TYR A 105 -7.81 -7.54 -11.18
N ASP A 106 -8.05 -8.81 -10.88
CA ASP A 106 -8.07 -9.89 -11.86
C ASP A 106 -9.24 -9.69 -12.86
N ASP A 107 -10.42 -9.39 -12.35
CA ASP A 107 -11.61 -9.10 -13.17
C ASP A 107 -11.39 -7.87 -14.07
N LEU A 108 -10.80 -6.79 -13.54
CA LEU A 108 -10.42 -5.63 -14.34
C LEU A 108 -9.50 -6.00 -15.50
N GLY A 109 -8.48 -6.81 -15.22
CA GLY A 109 -7.54 -7.29 -16.22
C GLY A 109 -8.22 -8.13 -17.31
N ARG A 110 -8.97 -9.11 -16.89
CA ARG A 110 -9.62 -10.07 -17.79
C ARG A 110 -10.75 -9.44 -18.59
N ASP A 111 -11.66 -8.73 -17.93
CA ASP A 111 -12.95 -8.35 -18.51
C ASP A 111 -12.92 -6.97 -19.17
N ILE A 112 -11.99 -6.08 -18.77
CA ILE A 112 -11.91 -4.72 -19.29
C ILE A 112 -10.64 -4.49 -20.11
N LEU A 113 -9.48 -4.90 -19.59
CA LEU A 113 -8.19 -4.67 -20.24
C LEU A 113 -7.80 -5.79 -21.22
N ALA A 114 -8.49 -6.92 -21.21
CA ALA A 114 -8.17 -8.13 -21.98
C ALA A 114 -6.72 -8.64 -21.74
N VAL A 115 -6.21 -8.45 -20.52
CA VAL A 115 -4.91 -8.93 -20.09
C VAL A 115 -5.10 -10.15 -19.18
N PRO A 116 -4.67 -11.35 -19.60
CA PRO A 116 -4.76 -12.55 -18.78
C PRO A 116 -3.70 -12.49 -17.67
N PHE A 117 -4.12 -12.14 -16.46
CA PHE A 117 -3.24 -12.16 -15.30
C PHE A 117 -3.17 -13.53 -14.64
N MET A 118 -2.00 -13.83 -14.11
CA MET A 118 -1.81 -14.86 -13.10
C MET A 118 -1.83 -14.19 -11.73
N LYS A 119 -2.67 -14.69 -10.83
CA LYS A 119 -2.74 -14.20 -9.45
C LYS A 119 -2.12 -15.21 -8.49
N GLY A 120 -1.45 -14.69 -7.46
CA GLY A 120 -0.81 -15.53 -6.48
C GLY A 120 -0.29 -14.78 -5.26
N ARG A 121 0.08 -15.56 -4.25
CA ARG A 121 0.75 -15.04 -3.06
C ARG A 121 2.24 -14.92 -3.30
N LYS A 122 2.81 -13.78 -2.98
CA LYS A 122 4.26 -13.54 -3.00
C LYS A 122 4.98 -14.36 -1.95
N THR A 123 6.21 -14.74 -2.27
CA THR A 123 7.11 -15.37 -1.28
C THR A 123 7.52 -14.38 -0.18
N ASP A 124 8.03 -14.89 0.93
CA ASP A 124 8.49 -14.03 2.03
C ASP A 124 9.62 -13.08 1.64
N LYS A 125 10.38 -13.41 0.59
CA LYS A 125 11.45 -12.54 0.08
C LYS A 125 10.95 -11.40 -0.79
N GLU A 126 9.79 -11.57 -1.41
CA GLU A 126 9.23 -10.64 -2.41
C GLU A 126 8.01 -9.89 -1.92
N LYS A 127 7.47 -10.28 -0.76
CA LYS A 127 6.32 -9.58 -0.19
C LYS A 127 6.68 -8.13 0.15
N PHE A 128 5.69 -7.26 0.12
CA PHE A 128 5.85 -5.86 0.49
C PHE A 128 6.41 -5.73 1.92
N ALA A 129 7.37 -4.85 2.09
CA ALA A 129 8.02 -4.64 3.38
C ALA A 129 7.02 -4.17 4.44
N GLY A 130 6.96 -4.89 5.56
CA GLY A 130 6.00 -4.66 6.63
C GLY A 130 4.67 -5.40 6.47
N ALA A 131 4.37 -6.00 5.30
CA ALA A 131 3.20 -6.84 5.14
C ALA A 131 3.43 -8.25 5.69
N LEU A 132 2.40 -8.82 6.32
CA LEU A 132 2.37 -10.24 6.67
C LEU A 132 2.16 -11.11 5.43
N GLU A 133 1.30 -10.64 4.52
CA GLU A 133 1.02 -11.30 3.24
C GLU A 133 0.89 -10.26 2.13
N THR A 134 1.40 -10.63 0.96
CA THR A 134 1.25 -9.87 -0.27
C THR A 134 0.77 -10.80 -1.37
N TYR A 135 -0.22 -10.36 -2.11
CA TYR A 135 -0.73 -11.01 -3.31
C TYR A 135 -0.51 -10.09 -4.50
N SER A 136 -0.36 -10.66 -5.68
CA SER A 136 -0.17 -9.90 -6.92
C SER A 136 -0.97 -10.49 -8.07
N ILE A 137 -1.25 -9.63 -9.04
CA ILE A 137 -1.62 -10.00 -10.40
C ILE A 137 -0.42 -9.72 -11.30
N GLU A 138 -0.03 -10.68 -12.13
CA GLU A 138 1.16 -10.60 -12.97
C GLU A 138 0.84 -11.05 -14.39
N ALA A 139 1.25 -10.25 -15.37
CA ALA A 139 1.14 -10.60 -16.78
C ALA A 139 2.43 -11.24 -17.29
N LEU A 140 2.31 -12.27 -18.12
CA LEU A 140 3.46 -12.85 -18.82
C LEU A 140 3.82 -11.96 -20.02
N MET A 141 5.06 -11.47 -20.03
CA MET A 141 5.59 -10.66 -21.12
C MET A 141 6.19 -11.53 -22.24
N PRO A 142 6.26 -11.03 -23.48
CA PRO A 142 6.84 -11.77 -24.61
C PRO A 142 8.30 -12.21 -24.40
N ASP A 143 9.04 -11.53 -23.53
CA ASP A 143 10.42 -11.89 -23.16
C ASP A 143 10.49 -12.98 -22.08
N GLY A 144 9.35 -13.59 -21.70
CA GLY A 144 9.25 -14.64 -20.71
C GLY A 144 9.29 -14.16 -19.26
N LYS A 145 9.29 -12.84 -19.02
CA LYS A 145 9.28 -12.26 -17.67
C LYS A 145 7.86 -11.98 -17.20
N ALA A 146 7.65 -12.06 -15.90
CA ALA A 146 6.42 -11.59 -15.28
C ALA A 146 6.45 -10.08 -15.06
N LEU A 147 5.36 -9.40 -15.43
CA LEU A 147 5.12 -7.99 -15.12
C LEU A 147 4.08 -7.90 -14.00
N GLN A 148 4.51 -7.51 -12.81
CA GLN A 148 3.60 -7.20 -11.72
C GLN A 148 2.78 -5.95 -12.07
N SER A 149 1.46 -6.08 -12.06
CA SER A 149 0.54 -5.03 -12.48
C SER A 149 -0.27 -4.46 -11.32
N GLY A 150 -0.58 -5.26 -10.32
CA GLY A 150 -1.27 -4.82 -9.12
C GLY A 150 -0.93 -5.71 -7.93
N THR A 151 -1.09 -5.16 -6.73
CA THR A 151 -0.84 -5.88 -5.48
C THR A 151 -1.89 -5.58 -4.43
N THR A 152 -2.11 -6.56 -3.55
CA THR A 152 -2.89 -6.40 -2.32
C THR A 152 -2.10 -6.91 -1.14
N HIS A 153 -2.21 -6.22 0.01
CA HIS A 153 -1.39 -6.48 1.18
C HIS A 153 -2.24 -6.61 2.44
N TYR A 154 -1.89 -7.58 3.28
CA TYR A 154 -2.38 -7.69 4.64
C TYR A 154 -1.23 -7.41 5.62
N PHE A 155 -1.41 -6.42 6.50
CA PHE A 155 -0.36 -5.96 7.43
C PHE A 155 -0.57 -6.44 8.88
N GLY A 156 -1.69 -7.09 9.18
CA GLY A 156 -2.03 -7.34 10.58
C GLY A 156 -2.26 -6.04 11.33
N GLN A 157 -1.72 -5.95 12.55
CA GLN A 157 -1.86 -4.79 13.43
C GLN A 157 -0.56 -3.96 13.55
N ASP A 158 0.51 -4.33 12.86
CA ASP A 158 1.85 -3.77 13.10
C ASP A 158 1.92 -2.27 12.82
N PHE A 159 1.44 -1.83 11.66
CA PHE A 159 1.37 -0.40 11.35
C PHE A 159 0.43 0.36 12.30
N ALA A 160 -0.73 -0.22 12.63
CA ALA A 160 -1.66 0.38 13.55
C ALA A 160 -1.04 0.62 14.93
N ARG A 161 -0.26 -0.34 15.45
CA ARG A 161 0.49 -0.21 16.72
C ARG A 161 1.52 0.90 16.66
N VAL A 162 2.31 0.92 15.61
CA VAL A 162 3.39 1.91 15.41
C VAL A 162 2.85 3.33 15.33
N PHE A 163 1.75 3.54 14.63
CA PHE A 163 1.11 4.85 14.47
C PHE A 163 0.08 5.15 15.55
N ASN A 164 -0.04 4.27 16.56
CA ASN A 164 -0.99 4.40 17.66
C ASN A 164 -2.45 4.57 17.18
N VAL A 165 -2.81 3.86 16.11
CA VAL A 165 -4.21 3.73 15.69
C VAL A 165 -4.86 2.73 16.63
N ALA A 166 -5.78 3.18 17.47
CA ALA A 166 -6.43 2.36 18.47
C ALA A 166 -7.94 2.65 18.52
N PHE A 167 -8.73 1.65 18.88
CA PHE A 167 -10.16 1.78 19.03
C PHE A 167 -10.66 1.05 20.27
N GLN A 168 -11.76 1.53 20.84
CA GLN A 168 -12.48 0.82 21.89
C GLN A 168 -13.36 -0.25 21.25
N GLY A 169 -13.12 -1.51 21.62
CA GLY A 169 -13.88 -2.66 21.17
C GLY A 169 -15.28 -2.75 21.81
N ARG A 170 -16.07 -3.71 21.36
CA ARG A 170 -17.42 -3.98 21.88
C ARG A 170 -17.44 -4.42 23.35
N ASP A 171 -16.33 -4.98 23.80
CA ASP A 171 -16.07 -5.42 25.18
C ASP A 171 -15.54 -4.29 26.08
N GLY A 172 -15.40 -3.07 25.54
CA GLY A 172 -14.83 -1.92 26.24
C GLY A 172 -13.32 -1.90 26.31
N GLN A 173 -12.62 -2.92 25.79
CA GLN A 173 -11.17 -2.96 25.77
C GLN A 173 -10.61 -2.16 24.60
N VAL A 174 -9.39 -1.63 24.78
CA VAL A 174 -8.68 -0.93 23.70
C VAL A 174 -7.90 -1.95 22.86
N SER A 175 -8.09 -1.90 21.55
CA SER A 175 -7.41 -2.75 20.58
C SER A 175 -6.86 -1.94 19.40
N HIS A 176 -6.06 -2.57 18.57
CA HIS A 176 -5.56 -2.00 17.30
C HIS A 176 -6.28 -2.65 16.12
N PRO A 177 -6.66 -1.88 15.09
CA PRO A 177 -7.30 -2.45 13.92
C PRO A 177 -6.31 -3.23 13.04
N HIS A 178 -6.86 -4.14 12.25
CA HIS A 178 -6.13 -4.86 11.20
C HIS A 178 -6.13 -4.03 9.91
N GLN A 179 -4.96 -3.87 9.31
CA GLN A 179 -4.78 -3.01 8.14
C GLN A 179 -4.58 -3.81 6.86
N THR A 180 -5.14 -3.29 5.78
CA THR A 180 -4.85 -3.71 4.41
C THR A 180 -4.50 -2.52 3.53
N SER A 181 -3.77 -2.77 2.43
CA SER A 181 -3.65 -1.85 1.32
C SER A 181 -3.63 -2.58 -0.01
N TRP A 182 -3.87 -1.86 -1.08
CA TRP A 182 -3.77 -2.36 -2.45
C TRP A 182 -3.43 -1.24 -3.41
N GLY A 183 -2.90 -1.59 -4.57
CA GLY A 183 -2.57 -0.63 -5.60
C GLY A 183 -2.48 -1.27 -6.98
N VAL A 184 -2.96 -0.52 -7.98
CA VAL A 184 -2.79 -0.80 -9.40
C VAL A 184 -2.42 0.48 -10.13
N SER A 185 -1.38 0.41 -10.96
CA SER A 185 -0.95 1.53 -11.81
C SER A 185 -1.52 1.43 -13.21
N THR A 186 -1.55 2.56 -13.89
CA THR A 186 -1.86 2.64 -15.33
C THR A 186 -0.74 2.11 -16.19
#